data_18b58b28e2df00dd502cee9efce1403e
#
_entry.id   18b58b28e2df00dd502cee9efce1403e
#
_cell.length_a   1.000
_cell.length_b   1.000
_cell.length_c   1.000
_cell.angle_alpha   90.00
_cell.angle_beta   90.00
_cell.angle_gamma   90.00
#
_symmetry.space_group_name_H-M   'P 1'
#
loop_
_entity.id
_entity.type
_entity.pdbx_description
1 polymer ?
#
loop_
_entity_poly.entity_id
_entity_poly.type
_entity_poly.pdbx_seq_one_letter_code
_entity_poly.pdbx_strand_id
1 'polypeptide(L)'
;MYKFLLAIVSVLIKIIYRVKVNGIENLKDDKPFIMSANHVHIFDPVILATLTKKQIFFLAKKELFSKKFLAKFFTKLGVIPIDRENTDFKAIKSCFRVIKSGNILGIFPEGTRVKTIDIKNMKKGVALIALKNKANILPIHIEGTYKIFSKITVDIYPMIEINNFENMEDSEAIDKLTEELFYKIYQGKYGNLYSK
;
A
#
# COMPACT_ATOMS: atom_id res chain seq x y z
N MET A 1 -12.59 18.24 2.96
CA MET A 1 -12.94 17.58 1.70
C MET A 1 -12.59 16.09 1.73
N TYR A 2 -11.34 15.69 1.97
CA TYR A 2 -10.93 14.27 2.02
C TYR A 2 -11.80 13.44 2.99
N LYS A 3 -11.91 13.83 4.27
CA LYS A 3 -12.69 13.12 5.30
C LYS A 3 -14.18 12.97 4.92
N PHE A 4 -14.77 14.00 4.33
CA PHE A 4 -16.17 13.97 3.89
C PHE A 4 -16.38 12.98 2.74
N LEU A 5 -15.50 13.03 1.73
CA LEU A 5 -15.53 12.11 0.60
C LEU A 5 -15.28 10.67 1.07
N LEU A 6 -14.32 10.47 1.98
CA LEU A 6 -14.00 9.16 2.54
C LEU A 6 -15.23 8.58 3.29
N ALA A 7 -15.96 9.40 4.06
CA ALA A 7 -17.16 8.95 4.77
C ALA A 7 -18.23 8.44 3.79
N ILE A 8 -18.52 9.22 2.73
CA ILE A 8 -19.48 8.80 1.68
C ILE A 8 -19.02 7.50 1.01
N VAL A 9 -17.77 7.45 0.59
CA VAL A 9 -17.20 6.29 -0.09
C VAL A 9 -17.19 5.07 0.82
N SER A 10 -16.89 5.23 2.12
CA SER A 10 -16.92 4.13 3.09
C SER A 10 -18.32 3.52 3.23
N VAL A 11 -19.36 4.36 3.22
CA VAL A 11 -20.75 3.88 3.23
C VAL A 11 -21.06 3.12 1.94
N LEU A 12 -20.71 3.67 0.78
CA LEU A 12 -20.95 3.03 -0.52
C LEU A 12 -20.23 1.68 -0.63
N ILE A 13 -18.96 1.61 -0.22
CA ILE A 13 -18.17 0.37 -0.20
C ILE A 13 -18.85 -0.70 0.67
N LYS A 14 -19.34 -0.32 1.87
CA LYS A 14 -20.05 -1.25 2.77
C LYS A 14 -21.40 -1.72 2.22
N ILE A 15 -22.07 -0.90 1.40
CA ILE A 15 -23.32 -1.29 0.74
C ILE A 15 -23.03 -2.22 -0.44
N ILE A 16 -22.02 -1.90 -1.24
CA ILE A 16 -21.69 -2.63 -2.47
C ILE A 16 -20.96 -3.94 -2.17
N TYR A 17 -20.11 -3.96 -1.16
CA TYR A 17 -19.26 -5.11 -0.82
C TYR A 17 -19.38 -5.50 0.65
N ARG A 18 -19.30 -6.80 0.93
CA ARG A 18 -19.17 -7.33 2.30
C ARG A 18 -17.69 -7.33 2.66
N VAL A 19 -17.17 -6.20 3.12
CA VAL A 19 -15.76 -6.10 3.51
C VAL A 19 -15.57 -6.72 4.89
N LYS A 20 -14.74 -7.78 4.96
CA LYS A 20 -14.28 -8.38 6.20
C LYS A 20 -12.82 -7.96 6.42
N VAL A 21 -12.54 -7.38 7.59
CA VAL A 21 -11.19 -7.00 7.99
C VAL A 21 -10.74 -7.89 9.13
N ASN A 22 -9.57 -8.50 9.00
CA ASN A 22 -8.92 -9.28 10.04
C ASN A 22 -7.60 -8.57 10.41
N GLY A 23 -7.20 -8.64 11.68
CA GLY A 23 -5.93 -8.06 12.14
C GLY A 23 -5.93 -6.54 12.22
N ILE A 24 -7.09 -5.90 12.40
CA ILE A 24 -7.19 -4.44 12.50
C ILE A 24 -6.35 -3.85 13.64
N GLU A 25 -6.10 -4.64 14.69
CA GLU A 25 -5.24 -4.29 15.83
C GLU A 25 -3.78 -4.06 15.44
N ASN A 26 -3.33 -4.58 14.29
CA ASN A 26 -2.00 -4.34 13.74
C ASN A 26 -1.86 -2.94 13.11
N LEU A 27 -2.97 -2.28 12.80
CA LEU A 27 -2.97 -0.94 12.24
C LEU A 27 -2.82 0.07 13.39
N LYS A 28 -1.57 0.43 13.70
CA LYS A 28 -1.21 1.48 14.67
C LYS A 28 -0.83 2.73 13.89
N ASP A 29 -1.66 3.76 13.95
CA ASP A 29 -1.48 4.97 13.14
C ASP A 29 -0.95 6.17 13.96
N ASP A 30 -0.32 5.92 15.11
CA ASP A 30 0.35 6.90 15.96
C ASP A 30 1.61 7.49 15.29
N LYS A 31 2.33 6.71 14.50
CA LYS A 31 3.51 7.10 13.73
C LYS A 31 3.27 7.00 12.22
N PRO A 32 4.08 7.68 11.38
CA PRO A 32 4.03 7.47 9.93
C PRO A 32 4.56 6.08 9.59
N PHE A 33 3.93 5.42 8.62
CA PHE A 33 4.34 4.11 8.12
C PHE A 33 3.98 3.95 6.65
N ILE A 34 4.47 2.88 6.04
CA ILE A 34 4.10 2.48 4.68
C ILE A 34 3.06 1.37 4.76
N MET A 35 1.86 1.62 4.25
CA MET A 35 0.83 0.61 4.05
C MET A 35 1.09 -0.08 2.72
N SER A 36 1.41 -1.37 2.72
CA SER A 36 1.76 -2.11 1.50
C SER A 36 0.84 -3.30 1.31
N ALA A 37 0.16 -3.35 0.16
CA ALA A 37 -0.82 -4.39 -0.16
C ALA A 37 -0.61 -4.94 -1.57
N ASN A 38 -1.06 -6.19 -1.81
CA ASN A 38 -1.21 -6.70 -3.17
C ASN A 38 -2.26 -5.88 -3.95
N HIS A 39 -2.15 -5.87 -5.29
CA HIS A 39 -3.04 -5.09 -6.13
C HIS A 39 -3.82 -5.97 -7.11
N VAL A 40 -5.12 -6.14 -6.84
CA VAL A 40 -6.01 -6.98 -7.64
C VAL A 40 -7.09 -6.18 -8.37
N HIS A 41 -7.51 -5.02 -7.81
CA HIS A 41 -8.62 -4.25 -8.36
C HIS A 41 -8.41 -2.74 -8.23
N ILE A 42 -9.06 -1.95 -9.10
CA ILE A 42 -8.96 -0.48 -9.08
C ILE A 42 -9.50 0.14 -7.77
N PHE A 43 -10.38 -0.55 -7.07
CA PHE A 43 -10.93 -0.11 -5.78
C PHE A 43 -10.08 -0.48 -4.55
N ASP A 44 -8.95 -1.20 -4.70
CA ASP A 44 -8.08 -1.53 -3.57
C ASP A 44 -7.63 -0.30 -2.78
N PRO A 45 -7.15 0.81 -3.41
CA PRO A 45 -6.78 2.00 -2.67
C PRO A 45 -7.95 2.61 -1.89
N VAL A 46 -9.17 2.49 -2.43
CA VAL A 46 -10.38 3.00 -1.80
C VAL A 46 -10.73 2.19 -0.57
N ILE A 47 -10.64 0.85 -0.65
CA ILE A 47 -10.85 -0.05 0.49
C ILE A 47 -9.81 0.23 1.58
N LEU A 48 -8.53 0.31 1.22
CA LEU A 48 -7.47 0.63 2.18
C LEU A 48 -7.70 1.98 2.86
N ALA A 49 -8.16 2.99 2.11
CA ALA A 49 -8.47 4.30 2.68
C ALA A 49 -9.58 4.26 3.73
N THR A 50 -10.47 3.25 3.71
CA THR A 50 -11.54 3.11 4.72
C THR A 50 -11.07 2.53 6.05
N LEU A 51 -9.85 1.98 6.11
CA LEU A 51 -9.31 1.32 7.31
C LEU A 51 -8.85 2.32 8.38
N THR A 52 -8.54 3.56 8.02
CA THR A 52 -8.06 4.59 8.95
C THR A 52 -8.73 5.95 8.70
N LYS A 53 -8.75 6.80 9.71
CA LYS A 53 -9.22 8.20 9.60
C LYS A 53 -8.12 9.14 9.07
N LYS A 54 -6.86 8.69 9.06
CA LYS A 54 -5.74 9.44 8.49
C LYS A 54 -5.76 9.37 6.97
N GLN A 55 -5.26 10.40 6.33
CA GLN A 55 -5.11 10.41 4.88
C GLN A 55 -3.98 9.48 4.47
N ILE A 56 -4.28 8.58 3.54
CA ILE A 56 -3.27 7.74 2.89
C ILE A 56 -2.93 8.37 1.54
N PHE A 57 -1.64 8.49 1.25
CA PHE A 57 -1.13 9.00 -0.02
C PHE A 57 -0.72 7.82 -0.89
N PHE A 58 -1.39 7.64 -2.02
CA PHE A 58 -1.14 6.53 -2.94
C PHE A 58 -0.37 6.96 -4.19
N LEU A 59 0.47 6.07 -4.71
CA LEU A 59 1.09 6.24 -6.02
C LEU A 59 0.13 5.81 -7.13
N ALA A 60 -0.02 6.62 -8.17
CA ALA A 60 -0.82 6.28 -9.34
C ALA A 60 -0.14 6.69 -10.65
N LYS A 61 -0.46 5.99 -11.72
CA LYS A 61 0.10 6.22 -13.05
C LYS A 61 -0.06 7.66 -13.50
N LYS A 62 1.01 8.32 -13.96
CA LYS A 62 1.05 9.75 -14.36
C LYS A 62 -0.04 10.12 -15.39
N GLU A 63 -0.43 9.19 -16.25
CA GLU A 63 -1.47 9.41 -17.28
C GLU A 63 -2.85 9.73 -16.70
N LEU A 64 -3.13 9.32 -15.45
CA LEU A 64 -4.37 9.72 -14.76
C LEU A 64 -4.44 11.22 -14.49
N PHE A 65 -3.30 11.91 -14.55
CA PHE A 65 -3.19 13.35 -14.32
C PHE A 65 -3.16 14.18 -15.62
N SER A 66 -3.35 13.54 -16.78
CA SER A 66 -3.32 14.22 -18.10
C SER A 66 -4.37 15.34 -18.24
N LYS A 67 -5.56 15.14 -17.65
CA LYS A 67 -6.62 16.15 -17.64
C LYS A 67 -6.54 17.02 -16.39
N LYS A 68 -6.45 18.35 -16.53
CA LYS A 68 -6.31 19.33 -15.41
C LYS A 68 -7.33 19.12 -14.29
N PHE A 69 -8.57 18.80 -14.61
CA PHE A 69 -9.62 18.53 -13.61
C PHE A 69 -9.29 17.27 -12.78
N LEU A 70 -8.94 16.15 -13.44
CA LEU A 70 -8.57 14.92 -12.77
C LEU A 70 -7.27 15.09 -11.96
N ALA A 71 -6.29 15.79 -12.50
CA ALA A 71 -5.06 16.11 -11.78
C ALA A 71 -5.36 16.84 -10.46
N LYS A 72 -6.18 17.91 -10.51
CA LYS A 72 -6.59 18.66 -9.32
C LYS A 72 -7.36 17.78 -8.32
N PHE A 73 -8.23 16.90 -8.81
CA PHE A 73 -9.01 15.97 -7.99
C PHE A 73 -8.10 14.95 -7.28
N PHE A 74 -7.27 14.23 -8.03
CA PHE A 74 -6.37 13.23 -7.47
C PHE A 74 -5.32 13.84 -6.51
N THR A 75 -4.77 15.00 -6.84
CA THR A 75 -3.85 15.70 -5.93
C THR A 75 -4.52 16.04 -4.59
N LYS A 76 -5.76 16.51 -4.61
CA LYS A 76 -6.53 16.79 -3.39
C LYS A 76 -6.84 15.53 -2.57
N LEU A 77 -6.88 14.36 -3.21
CA LEU A 77 -7.02 13.06 -2.54
C LEU A 77 -5.70 12.50 -2.01
N GLY A 78 -4.58 13.20 -2.25
CA GLY A 78 -3.27 12.70 -1.82
C GLY A 78 -2.66 11.68 -2.78
N VAL A 79 -3.13 11.63 -4.04
CA VAL A 79 -2.55 10.72 -5.03
C VAL A 79 -1.32 11.37 -5.66
N ILE A 80 -0.21 10.63 -5.68
CA ILE A 80 1.09 11.04 -6.20
C ILE A 80 1.26 10.44 -7.59
N PRO A 81 1.48 11.26 -8.64
CA PRO A 81 1.79 10.73 -9.97
C PRO A 81 3.15 10.03 -9.98
N ILE A 82 3.24 8.89 -10.66
CA ILE A 82 4.48 8.17 -10.89
C ILE A 82 4.61 7.74 -12.35
N ASP A 83 5.79 7.96 -12.92
CA ASP A 83 6.21 7.32 -14.15
C ASP A 83 6.65 5.86 -13.84
N ARG A 84 5.95 4.89 -14.39
CA ARG A 84 6.23 3.47 -14.13
C ARG A 84 7.24 2.87 -15.10
N GLU A 85 7.54 3.58 -16.17
CA GLU A 85 8.45 3.13 -17.25
C GLU A 85 9.89 3.57 -16.98
N ASN A 86 10.04 4.67 -16.22
CA ASN A 86 11.35 5.23 -15.89
C ASN A 86 11.52 5.42 -14.39
N THR A 87 12.77 5.59 -13.93
CA THR A 87 13.05 5.95 -12.54
C THR A 87 12.55 7.37 -12.27
N ASP A 88 11.49 7.48 -11.49
CA ASP A 88 10.87 8.78 -11.16
C ASP A 88 11.35 9.30 -9.79
N PHE A 89 12.45 10.03 -9.81
CA PHE A 89 13.00 10.67 -8.61
C PHE A 89 12.04 11.70 -7.97
N LYS A 90 11.15 12.33 -8.76
CA LYS A 90 10.16 13.27 -8.22
C LYS A 90 9.11 12.54 -7.40
N ALA A 91 8.63 11.40 -7.88
CA ALA A 91 7.70 10.55 -7.15
C ALA A 91 8.35 10.03 -5.85
N ILE A 92 9.59 9.52 -5.90
CA ILE A 92 10.34 9.06 -4.74
C ILE A 92 10.49 10.18 -3.70
N LYS A 93 10.90 11.39 -4.12
CA LYS A 93 11.00 12.56 -3.24
C LYS A 93 9.66 12.95 -2.62
N SER A 94 8.56 12.74 -3.35
CA SER A 94 7.21 12.99 -2.83
C SER A 94 6.82 11.96 -1.77
N CYS A 95 7.17 10.68 -1.96
CA CYS A 95 6.98 9.63 -0.95
C CYS A 95 7.73 9.97 0.35
N PHE A 96 8.99 10.41 0.23
CA PHE A 96 9.78 10.84 1.40
C PHE A 96 9.12 11.99 2.16
N ARG A 97 8.59 13.00 1.42
CA ARG A 97 7.88 14.13 2.03
C ARG A 97 6.62 13.68 2.78
N VAL A 98 5.86 12.73 2.24
CA VAL A 98 4.65 12.19 2.89
C VAL A 98 5.00 11.59 4.25
N ILE A 99 6.01 10.71 4.30
CA ILE A 99 6.43 10.06 5.54
C ILE A 99 6.98 11.08 6.54
N LYS A 100 7.87 11.98 6.10
CA LYS A 100 8.44 13.05 6.95
C LYS A 100 7.39 14.01 7.50
N SER A 101 6.25 14.15 6.82
CA SER A 101 5.12 14.97 7.30
C SER A 101 4.17 14.22 8.24
N GLY A 102 4.54 13.01 8.71
CA GLY A 102 3.73 12.24 9.66
C GLY A 102 2.54 11.52 9.04
N ASN A 103 2.50 11.39 7.70
CA ASN A 103 1.39 10.77 6.99
C ASN A 103 1.66 9.31 6.63
N ILE A 104 0.61 8.61 6.18
CA ILE A 104 0.66 7.23 5.72
C ILE A 104 0.88 7.21 4.21
N LEU A 105 1.85 6.43 3.76
CA LEU A 105 2.12 6.20 2.35
C LEU A 105 1.56 4.84 1.94
N GLY A 106 0.64 4.80 0.97
CA GLY A 106 0.09 3.57 0.40
C GLY A 106 0.84 3.15 -0.86
N ILE A 107 1.41 1.95 -0.89
CA ILE A 107 2.13 1.43 -2.05
C ILE A 107 1.69 0.00 -2.36
N PHE A 108 1.42 -0.25 -3.64
CA PHE A 108 1.26 -1.59 -4.17
C PHE A 108 2.61 -2.02 -4.77
N PRO A 109 3.33 -2.96 -4.13
CA PRO A 109 4.72 -3.24 -4.49
C PRO A 109 4.89 -3.84 -5.89
N GLU A 110 3.85 -4.45 -6.45
CA GLU A 110 3.85 -4.98 -7.82
C GLU A 110 3.86 -3.86 -8.88
N GLY A 111 3.49 -2.63 -8.49
CA GLY A 111 3.44 -1.47 -9.39
C GLY A 111 2.31 -1.52 -10.42
N THR A 112 1.60 -2.63 -10.54
CA THR A 112 0.44 -2.84 -11.42
C THR A 112 -0.47 -3.89 -10.82
N ARG A 113 -1.68 -4.06 -11.38
CA ARG A 113 -2.56 -5.17 -11.01
C ARG A 113 -2.02 -6.46 -11.60
N VAL A 114 -1.79 -7.46 -10.74
CA VAL A 114 -1.25 -8.76 -11.14
C VAL A 114 -2.27 -9.87 -10.94
N LYS A 115 -2.22 -10.88 -11.82
CA LYS A 115 -3.09 -12.07 -11.74
C LYS A 115 -2.38 -13.27 -11.10
N THR A 116 -1.06 -13.27 -11.14
CA THR A 116 -0.22 -14.36 -10.64
C THR A 116 0.65 -13.86 -9.48
N ILE A 117 0.73 -14.66 -8.44
CA ILE A 117 1.58 -14.38 -7.29
C ILE A 117 2.98 -14.85 -7.65
N ASP A 118 3.91 -13.92 -7.79
CA ASP A 118 5.32 -14.19 -8.08
C ASP A 118 6.17 -13.08 -7.46
N ILE A 119 7.19 -13.46 -6.71
CA ILE A 119 8.12 -12.51 -6.08
C ILE A 119 8.82 -11.60 -7.12
N LYS A 120 9.01 -12.09 -8.34
CA LYS A 120 9.59 -11.31 -9.44
C LYS A 120 8.74 -10.08 -9.82
N ASN A 121 7.47 -10.07 -9.46
CA ASN A 121 6.60 -8.91 -9.64
C ASN A 121 6.86 -7.80 -8.61
N MET A 122 7.50 -8.11 -7.48
CA MET A 122 7.76 -7.15 -6.42
C MET A 122 8.84 -6.14 -6.81
N LYS A 123 8.49 -4.87 -6.73
CA LYS A 123 9.43 -3.76 -6.96
C LYS A 123 10.15 -3.41 -5.66
N LYS A 124 11.47 -3.31 -5.72
CA LYS A 124 12.32 -2.94 -4.58
C LYS A 124 12.10 -1.52 -4.04
N GLY A 125 11.29 -0.71 -4.73
CA GLY A 125 11.03 0.69 -4.37
C GLY A 125 10.38 0.87 -2.99
N VAL A 126 9.54 -0.07 -2.54
CA VAL A 126 8.93 -0.01 -1.21
C VAL A 126 10.00 -0.14 -0.13
N ALA A 127 10.86 -1.17 -0.25
CA ALA A 127 11.97 -1.41 0.66
C ALA A 127 12.93 -0.22 0.72
N LEU A 128 13.31 0.32 -0.45
CA LEU A 128 14.17 1.51 -0.54
C LEU A 128 13.57 2.71 0.20
N ILE A 129 12.28 3.00 -0.02
CA ILE A 129 11.61 4.13 0.64
C ILE A 129 11.52 3.90 2.14
N ALA A 130 11.21 2.67 2.59
CA ALA A 130 11.10 2.31 3.98
C ALA A 130 12.44 2.50 4.73
N LEU A 131 13.52 1.91 4.21
CA LEU A 131 14.86 1.98 4.80
C LEU A 131 15.37 3.42 4.88
N LYS A 132 15.29 4.18 3.78
CA LYS A 132 15.79 5.58 3.74
C LYS A 132 14.99 6.55 4.60
N ASN A 133 13.76 6.21 5.01
CA ASN A 133 12.93 7.05 5.90
C ASN A 133 12.77 6.44 7.30
N LYS A 134 13.37 5.28 7.59
CA LYS A 134 13.18 4.53 8.84
C LYS A 134 11.69 4.35 9.17
N ALA A 135 10.89 4.02 8.14
CA ALA A 135 9.45 3.87 8.24
C ALA A 135 9.05 2.40 8.18
N ASN A 136 8.37 1.92 9.22
CA ASN A 136 7.85 0.56 9.28
C ASN A 136 6.87 0.29 8.14
N ILE A 137 6.71 -0.97 7.75
CA ILE A 137 5.79 -1.38 6.70
C ILE A 137 4.66 -2.20 7.33
N LEU A 138 3.41 -1.83 7.04
CA LEU A 138 2.22 -2.60 7.37
C LEU A 138 1.83 -3.47 6.17
N PRO A 139 2.09 -4.79 6.19
CA PRO A 139 1.71 -5.69 5.11
C PRO A 139 0.21 -5.98 5.17
N ILE A 140 -0.44 -5.95 4.01
CA ILE A 140 -1.88 -6.24 3.89
C ILE A 140 -2.12 -7.16 2.70
N HIS A 141 -2.98 -8.15 2.87
CA HIS A 141 -3.50 -8.95 1.77
C HIS A 141 -4.96 -8.62 1.49
N ILE A 142 -5.28 -8.40 0.21
CA ILE A 142 -6.65 -8.16 -0.25
C ILE A 142 -7.07 -9.32 -1.15
N GLU A 143 -8.23 -9.91 -0.84
CA GLU A 143 -8.81 -10.98 -1.63
C GLU A 143 -10.30 -10.73 -1.87
N GLY A 144 -10.74 -10.90 -3.11
CA GLY A 144 -12.15 -10.77 -3.49
C GLY A 144 -12.36 -10.71 -4.99
N THR A 145 -13.61 -10.92 -5.42
CA THR A 145 -13.98 -10.91 -6.84
C THR A 145 -14.45 -9.54 -7.33
N TYR A 146 -14.74 -8.61 -6.42
CA TYR A 146 -15.28 -7.26 -6.70
C TYR A 146 -16.61 -7.25 -7.48
N LYS A 147 -17.35 -8.35 -7.45
CA LYS A 147 -18.75 -8.38 -7.91
C LYS A 147 -19.64 -7.71 -6.86
N ILE A 148 -20.75 -7.11 -7.30
CA ILE A 148 -21.74 -6.50 -6.38
C ILE A 148 -22.16 -7.54 -5.35
N PHE A 149 -22.22 -7.14 -4.07
CA PHE A 149 -22.50 -7.98 -2.90
C PHE A 149 -21.49 -9.10 -2.64
N SER A 150 -20.36 -9.15 -3.36
CA SER A 150 -19.31 -10.12 -3.06
C SER A 150 -18.60 -9.79 -1.74
N LYS A 151 -17.99 -10.82 -1.17
CA LYS A 151 -17.11 -10.67 -0.02
C LYS A 151 -15.72 -10.21 -0.48
N ILE A 152 -15.18 -9.21 0.20
CA ILE A 152 -13.79 -8.80 0.09
C ILE A 152 -13.16 -9.00 1.47
N THR A 153 -12.08 -9.75 1.53
CA THR A 153 -11.33 -9.96 2.76
C THR A 153 -10.07 -9.10 2.72
N VAL A 154 -9.80 -8.43 3.82
CA VAL A 154 -8.58 -7.62 4.03
C VAL A 154 -7.90 -8.17 5.27
N ASP A 155 -6.75 -8.81 5.08
CA ASP A 155 -5.94 -9.37 6.16
C ASP A 155 -4.76 -8.41 6.43
N ILE A 156 -4.72 -7.87 7.63
CA ILE A 156 -3.68 -6.94 8.08
C ILE A 156 -2.72 -7.71 8.98
N TYR A 157 -1.46 -7.75 8.59
CA TYR A 157 -0.44 -8.49 9.31
C TYR A 157 0.39 -7.59 10.21
N PRO A 158 1.13 -8.14 11.21
CA PRO A 158 2.03 -7.35 12.04
C PRO A 158 3.02 -6.55 11.21
N MET A 159 3.33 -5.33 11.67
CA MET A 159 4.29 -4.45 11.00
C MET A 159 5.67 -5.12 10.87
N ILE A 160 6.32 -4.86 9.74
CA ILE A 160 7.73 -5.15 9.56
C ILE A 160 8.49 -3.97 10.14
N GLU A 161 9.27 -4.24 11.18
CA GLU A 161 10.06 -3.23 11.88
C GLU A 161 11.38 -2.98 11.13
N ILE A 162 11.59 -1.76 10.66
CA ILE A 162 12.76 -1.40 9.86
C ILE A 162 14.07 -1.50 10.63
N ASN A 163 14.04 -1.32 11.94
CA ASN A 163 15.22 -1.44 12.79
C ASN A 163 15.91 -2.81 12.68
N ASN A 164 15.18 -3.86 12.30
CA ASN A 164 15.74 -5.20 12.09
C ASN A 164 16.75 -5.25 10.92
N PHE A 165 16.79 -4.24 10.06
CA PHE A 165 17.63 -4.15 8.87
C PHE A 165 18.76 -3.12 8.97
N GLU A 166 18.86 -2.36 10.09
CA GLU A 166 19.81 -1.24 10.23
C GLU A 166 21.28 -1.64 10.16
N ASN A 167 21.60 -2.89 10.51
CA ASN A 167 23.00 -3.40 10.53
C ASN A 167 23.38 -4.16 9.25
N MET A 168 22.54 -4.10 8.21
CA MET A 168 22.79 -4.76 6.94
C MET A 168 23.34 -3.77 5.90
N GLU A 169 24.08 -4.29 4.92
CA GLU A 169 24.43 -3.51 3.74
C GLU A 169 23.15 -3.10 2.97
N ASP A 170 23.13 -1.88 2.42
CA ASP A 170 21.94 -1.28 1.76
C ASP A 170 21.30 -2.22 0.73
N SER A 171 22.09 -2.90 -0.11
CA SER A 171 21.57 -3.80 -1.15
C SER A 171 20.96 -5.06 -0.55
N GLU A 172 21.62 -5.66 0.44
CA GLU A 172 21.12 -6.85 1.15
C GLU A 172 19.84 -6.53 1.93
N ALA A 173 19.82 -5.40 2.64
CA ALA A 173 18.64 -4.95 3.37
C ALA A 173 17.41 -4.76 2.46
N ILE A 174 17.62 -4.15 1.27
CA ILE A 174 16.54 -3.96 0.27
C ILE A 174 16.00 -5.31 -0.20
N ASP A 175 16.88 -6.27 -0.49
CA ASP A 175 16.47 -7.57 -1.02
C ASP A 175 15.73 -8.38 0.04
N LYS A 176 16.28 -8.50 1.25
CA LYS A 176 15.64 -9.19 2.37
C LYS A 176 14.30 -8.57 2.75
N LEU A 177 14.23 -7.24 2.82
CA LEU A 177 12.98 -6.55 3.16
C LEU A 177 11.91 -6.74 2.06
N THR A 178 12.33 -6.77 0.78
CA THR A 178 11.41 -7.04 -0.33
C THR A 178 10.87 -8.46 -0.25
N GLU A 179 11.71 -9.42 0.07
CA GLU A 179 11.36 -10.83 0.24
C GLU A 179 10.44 -11.02 1.45
N GLU A 180 10.76 -10.45 2.61
CA GLU A 180 9.93 -10.53 3.80
C GLU A 180 8.56 -9.90 3.55
N LEU A 181 8.51 -8.75 2.88
CA LEU A 181 7.25 -8.10 2.51
C LEU A 181 6.38 -8.99 1.62
N PHE A 182 6.98 -9.66 0.63
CA PHE A 182 6.27 -10.60 -0.23
C PHE A 182 5.65 -11.73 0.59
N TYR A 183 6.44 -12.40 1.43
CA TYR A 183 5.95 -13.50 2.25
C TYR A 183 4.87 -13.05 3.22
N LYS A 184 5.02 -11.89 3.85
CA LYS A 184 4.00 -11.33 4.75
C LYS A 184 2.69 -11.04 4.03
N ILE A 185 2.71 -10.43 2.85
CA ILE A 185 1.50 -10.13 2.08
C ILE A 185 0.78 -11.42 1.67
N TYR A 186 1.53 -12.46 1.29
CA TYR A 186 0.96 -13.69 0.72
C TYR A 186 0.95 -14.89 1.67
N GLN A 187 1.32 -14.72 2.95
CA GLN A 187 1.44 -15.84 3.92
C GLN A 187 0.14 -16.64 4.07
N GLY A 188 -1.04 -16.00 3.98
CA GLY A 188 -2.32 -16.67 4.06
C GLY A 188 -2.58 -17.66 2.91
N LYS A 189 -1.89 -17.49 1.76
CA LYS A 189 -2.01 -18.37 0.58
C LYS A 189 -0.94 -19.46 0.54
N TYR A 190 0.22 -19.19 1.13
CA TYR A 190 1.34 -20.13 1.16
C TYR A 190 1.55 -20.76 2.53
N GLY A 191 0.55 -20.69 3.42
CA GLY A 191 0.62 -21.14 4.82
C GLY A 191 1.59 -22.30 5.04
N ASN A 192 2.50 -22.16 5.99
CA ASN A 192 3.51 -23.13 6.44
C ASN A 192 4.68 -23.50 5.52
N LEU A 193 4.81 -22.98 4.30
CA LEU A 193 5.99 -23.28 3.47
C LEU A 193 7.28 -22.58 3.97
N TYR A 194 7.16 -21.59 4.87
CA TYR A 194 8.29 -20.74 5.32
C TYR A 194 8.36 -20.53 6.83
N SER A 195 7.65 -21.33 7.63
CA SER A 195 7.89 -21.43 9.08
C SER A 195 9.03 -22.41 9.35
N LYS A 196 10.25 -22.03 9.00
CA LYS A 196 11.47 -22.68 9.46
C LYS A 196 12.47 -21.65 9.91
#